data_cd9fdeb6b0dad6ab3b44c016b27bd19e
#
_entry.id   cd9fdeb6b0dad6ab3b44c016b27bd19e
#
_cell.length_a   1.000
_cell.length_b   1.000
_cell.length_c   1.000
_cell.angle_alpha   90.00
_cell.angle_beta   90.00
_cell.angle_gamma   90.00
#
_symmetry.space_group_name_H-M   'P 1'
#
loop_
_entity.id
_entity.type
_entity.pdbx_description
1 polymer ?
#
loop_
_entity_poly.entity_id
_entity_poly.type
_entity_poly.pdbx_seq_one_letter_code
_entity_poly.pdbx_strand_id
1 'polypeptide(L)'
;MKILVIDDEPVVLNSCRKVLEEDGFDVYLVPSADKALKAMKRGGIDLLLVDVKMPKHDGIYLMQKVKEQWPDVPIIVMSGYPTPDTITDGDKMGAAAFIAKPFTPDELLETIRQVIKKEVYHGKK
;
A
#
# COMPACT_ATOMS: atom_id res chain seq x y z
N MET A 1 -1.61 6.60 12.97
CA MET A 1 -1.56 6.48 11.49
C MET A 1 -2.40 5.31 11.04
N LYS A 2 -3.25 5.54 10.06
CA LYS A 2 -4.14 4.51 9.51
C LYS A 2 -3.59 3.97 8.20
N ILE A 3 -3.43 2.65 8.12
CA ILE A 3 -2.92 1.97 6.94
C ILE A 3 -4.01 1.09 6.35
N LEU A 4 -4.26 1.27 5.05
CA LEU A 4 -5.21 0.44 4.30
C LEU A 4 -4.43 -0.61 3.52
N VAL A 5 -4.71 -1.89 3.77
CA VAL A 5 -4.05 -3.01 3.09
C VAL A 5 -5.03 -3.64 2.12
N ILE A 6 -4.63 -3.73 0.86
CA ILE A 6 -5.47 -4.25 -0.22
C ILE A 6 -4.79 -5.47 -0.84
N ASP A 7 -5.39 -6.64 -0.65
CA ASP A 7 -4.89 -7.92 -1.18
C ASP A 7 -6.05 -8.89 -1.22
N ASP A 8 -6.12 -9.73 -2.25
CA ASP A 8 -7.19 -10.72 -2.36
C ASP A 8 -6.90 -12.01 -1.57
N GLU A 9 -5.71 -12.13 -0.97
CA GLU A 9 -5.32 -13.28 -0.18
C GLU A 9 -5.52 -13.02 1.33
N PRO A 10 -6.46 -13.72 1.99
CA PRO A 10 -6.70 -13.51 3.42
C PRO A 10 -5.46 -13.72 4.31
N VAL A 11 -4.59 -14.66 3.93
CA VAL A 11 -3.36 -14.92 4.69
C VAL A 11 -2.47 -13.69 4.71
N VAL A 12 -2.31 -13.01 3.57
CA VAL A 12 -1.50 -11.79 3.48
C VAL A 12 -2.12 -10.67 4.30
N LEU A 13 -3.43 -10.48 4.17
CA LEU A 13 -4.15 -9.45 4.94
C LEU A 13 -3.95 -9.64 6.45
N ASN A 14 -4.16 -10.86 6.93
CA ASN A 14 -4.04 -11.15 8.36
C ASN A 14 -2.61 -10.99 8.87
N SER A 15 -1.63 -11.39 8.06
CA SER A 15 -0.21 -11.24 8.43
C SER A 15 0.17 -9.77 8.53
N CYS A 16 -0.27 -8.95 7.59
CA CYS A 16 -0.02 -7.51 7.63
C CYS A 16 -0.68 -6.87 8.86
N ARG A 17 -1.93 -7.24 9.16
CA ARG A 17 -2.62 -6.70 10.33
C ARG A 17 -1.82 -6.96 11.59
N LYS A 18 -1.42 -8.21 11.79
CA LYS A 18 -0.71 -8.59 13.01
C LYS A 18 0.57 -7.77 13.20
N VAL A 19 1.39 -7.70 12.16
CA VAL A 19 2.66 -6.99 12.20
C VAL A 19 2.45 -5.50 12.46
N LEU A 20 1.51 -4.88 11.74
CA LEU A 20 1.30 -3.44 11.81
C LEU A 20 0.62 -3.00 13.09
N GLU A 21 -0.36 -3.77 13.56
CA GLU A 21 -1.02 -3.44 14.83
C GLU A 21 -0.08 -3.56 16.02
N GLU A 22 0.83 -4.55 15.99
CA GLU A 22 1.85 -4.68 17.03
C GLU A 22 2.78 -3.46 17.08
N ASP A 23 2.97 -2.79 15.95
CA ASP A 23 3.81 -1.59 15.87
C ASP A 23 3.01 -0.29 16.10
N GLY A 24 1.76 -0.38 16.49
CA GLY A 24 0.93 0.76 16.86
C GLY A 24 0.12 1.40 15.76
N PHE A 25 0.08 0.82 14.57
CA PHE A 25 -0.73 1.35 13.47
C PHE A 25 -2.17 0.87 13.55
N ASP A 26 -3.10 1.72 13.10
CA ASP A 26 -4.49 1.31 12.86
C ASP A 26 -4.56 0.70 11.46
N VAL A 27 -5.10 -0.51 11.35
CA VAL A 27 -5.05 -1.26 10.10
C VAL A 27 -6.46 -1.59 9.62
N TYR A 28 -6.72 -1.30 8.35
CA TYR A 28 -7.95 -1.68 7.67
C TYR A 28 -7.61 -2.61 6.51
N LEU A 29 -8.32 -3.72 6.40
CA LEU A 29 -8.06 -4.74 5.38
C LEU A 29 -9.24 -4.79 4.41
N VAL A 30 -8.94 -4.76 3.11
CA VAL A 30 -9.96 -4.92 2.08
C VAL A 30 -9.45 -5.85 0.98
N PRO A 31 -10.34 -6.65 0.38
CA PRO A 31 -9.93 -7.65 -0.62
C PRO A 31 -10.01 -7.17 -2.07
N SER A 32 -10.42 -5.94 -2.32
CA SER A 32 -10.62 -5.45 -3.69
C SER A 32 -10.43 -3.95 -3.81
N ALA A 33 -10.23 -3.52 -5.06
CA ALA A 33 -10.10 -2.10 -5.36
C ALA A 33 -11.39 -1.32 -5.03
N ASP A 34 -12.55 -1.88 -5.32
CA ASP A 34 -13.82 -1.21 -5.05
C ASP A 34 -14.00 -0.94 -3.55
N LYS A 35 -13.68 -1.93 -2.73
CA LYS A 35 -13.77 -1.76 -1.27
C LYS A 35 -12.72 -0.78 -0.76
N ALA A 36 -11.54 -0.76 -1.40
CA ALA A 36 -10.50 0.21 -1.05
C ALA A 36 -10.95 1.63 -1.33
N LEU A 37 -11.56 1.88 -2.48
CA LEU A 37 -12.06 3.22 -2.81
C LEU A 37 -13.14 3.67 -1.86
N LYS A 38 -14.02 2.78 -1.43
CA LYS A 38 -15.02 3.10 -0.42
C LYS A 38 -14.38 3.49 0.91
N ALA A 39 -13.34 2.76 1.32
CA ALA A 39 -12.61 3.08 2.55
C ALA A 39 -11.91 4.43 2.43
N MET A 40 -11.32 4.74 1.28
CA MET A 40 -10.67 6.02 1.04
C MET A 40 -11.67 7.19 1.14
N LYS A 41 -12.88 7.00 0.63
CA LYS A 41 -13.91 8.04 0.68
C LYS A 41 -14.37 8.35 2.10
N ARG A 42 -14.27 7.40 3.02
CA ARG A 42 -14.56 7.64 4.43
C ARG A 42 -13.52 8.55 5.09
N GLY A 43 -12.36 8.67 4.49
CA GLY A 43 -11.29 9.54 4.96
C GLY A 43 -10.41 8.93 6.06
N GLY A 44 -9.33 9.60 6.35
CA GLY A 44 -8.45 9.22 7.44
C GLY A 44 -7.38 8.18 7.12
N ILE A 45 -7.31 7.71 5.89
CA ILE A 45 -6.24 6.77 5.49
C ILE A 45 -4.97 7.54 5.19
N ASP A 46 -3.88 7.14 5.83
CA ASP A 46 -2.58 7.81 5.74
C ASP A 46 -1.61 7.12 4.79
N LEU A 47 -1.81 5.84 4.51
CA LEU A 47 -0.92 5.05 3.66
C LEU A 47 -1.64 3.82 3.11
N LEU A 48 -1.32 3.43 1.86
CA LEU A 48 -1.85 2.20 1.24
C LEU A 48 -0.75 1.18 1.01
N LEU A 49 -1.10 -0.09 1.28
CA LEU A 49 -0.31 -1.25 0.84
C LEU A 49 -1.17 -1.98 -0.19
N VAL A 50 -0.72 -2.04 -1.44
CA VAL A 50 -1.53 -2.56 -2.55
C VAL A 50 -0.83 -3.73 -3.23
N ASP A 51 -1.53 -4.86 -3.37
CA ASP A 51 -1.07 -5.98 -4.19
C ASP A 51 -1.41 -5.68 -5.65
N VAL A 52 -0.40 -5.62 -6.52
CA VAL A 52 -0.62 -5.34 -7.94
C VAL A 52 -1.14 -6.53 -8.72
N LYS A 53 -1.07 -7.73 -8.14
CA LYS A 53 -1.49 -8.96 -8.83
C LYS A 53 -2.94 -9.37 -8.53
N MET A 54 -3.75 -8.45 -8.06
CA MET A 54 -5.16 -8.72 -7.92
C MET A 54 -5.80 -8.95 -9.30
N PRO A 55 -6.85 -9.77 -9.39
CA PRO A 55 -7.51 -10.03 -10.67
C PRO A 55 -7.95 -8.75 -11.39
N LYS A 56 -7.95 -8.79 -12.73
CA LYS A 56 -8.42 -7.69 -13.59
C LYS A 56 -7.60 -6.39 -13.45
N HIS A 57 -6.34 -6.50 -13.10
CA HIS A 57 -5.45 -5.35 -12.92
C HIS A 57 -5.97 -4.35 -11.90
N ASP A 58 -6.73 -4.82 -10.91
CA ASP A 58 -7.34 -3.96 -9.89
C ASP A 58 -6.33 -3.10 -9.14
N GLY A 59 -5.12 -3.63 -8.90
CA GLY A 59 -4.08 -2.87 -8.22
C GLY A 59 -3.67 -1.61 -8.99
N ILE A 60 -3.47 -1.73 -10.30
CA ILE A 60 -3.09 -0.60 -11.16
C ILE A 60 -4.24 0.41 -11.22
N TYR A 61 -5.46 -0.07 -11.46
CA TYR A 61 -6.66 0.78 -11.49
C TYR A 61 -6.80 1.57 -10.18
N LEU A 62 -6.64 0.88 -9.06
CA LEU A 62 -6.74 1.50 -7.74
C LEU A 62 -5.69 2.61 -7.57
N MET A 63 -4.46 2.33 -7.96
CA MET A 63 -3.39 3.32 -7.85
C MET A 63 -3.69 4.58 -8.66
N GLN A 64 -4.20 4.42 -9.87
CA GLN A 64 -4.60 5.56 -10.71
C GLN A 64 -5.65 6.41 -10.02
N LYS A 65 -6.70 5.77 -9.49
CA LYS A 65 -7.79 6.48 -8.82
C LYS A 65 -7.35 7.20 -7.56
N VAL A 66 -6.50 6.54 -6.77
CA VAL A 66 -5.98 7.14 -5.55
C VAL A 66 -5.10 8.35 -5.88
N LYS A 67 -4.25 8.26 -6.88
CA LYS A 67 -3.40 9.38 -7.27
C LYS A 67 -4.21 10.57 -7.79
N GLU A 68 -5.32 10.31 -8.48
CA GLU A 68 -6.19 11.38 -8.96
C GLU A 68 -6.92 12.10 -7.83
N GLN A 69 -7.42 11.36 -6.85
CA GLN A 69 -8.30 11.90 -5.81
C GLN A 69 -7.59 12.19 -4.49
N TRP A 70 -6.54 11.45 -4.17
CA TRP A 70 -5.77 11.61 -2.91
C TRP A 70 -4.28 11.61 -3.21
N PRO A 71 -3.78 12.60 -3.94
CA PRO A 71 -2.38 12.59 -4.43
C PRO A 71 -1.32 12.61 -3.32
N ASP A 72 -1.69 13.03 -2.12
CA ASP A 72 -0.73 13.11 -1.01
C ASP A 72 -0.62 11.81 -0.22
N VAL A 73 -1.49 10.84 -0.47
CA VAL A 73 -1.44 9.55 0.25
C VAL A 73 -0.42 8.62 -0.43
N PRO A 74 0.64 8.22 0.27
CA PRO A 74 1.65 7.35 -0.33
C PRO A 74 1.14 5.93 -0.52
N ILE A 75 1.61 5.28 -1.59
CA ILE A 75 1.24 3.92 -1.94
C ILE A 75 2.50 3.05 -1.96
N ILE A 76 2.46 1.95 -1.20
CA ILE A 76 3.49 0.92 -1.25
C ILE A 76 2.92 -0.27 -2.02
N VAL A 77 3.64 -0.71 -3.04
CA VAL A 77 3.23 -1.83 -3.88
C VAL A 77 3.82 -3.13 -3.35
N MET A 78 2.97 -4.15 -3.19
CA MET A 78 3.40 -5.50 -2.86
C MET A 78 3.36 -6.34 -4.14
N SER A 79 4.39 -7.16 -4.37
CA SER A 79 4.42 -8.02 -5.55
C SER A 79 5.14 -9.33 -5.26
N GLY A 80 4.55 -10.44 -5.70
CA GLY A 80 5.18 -11.77 -5.60
C GLY A 80 6.32 -11.96 -6.60
N TYR A 81 6.29 -11.22 -7.69
CA TYR A 81 7.31 -11.28 -8.73
C TYR A 81 7.61 -9.87 -9.23
N PRO A 82 8.47 -9.13 -8.52
CA PRO A 82 8.80 -7.78 -8.95
C PRO A 82 9.72 -7.83 -10.17
N THR A 83 9.11 -7.88 -11.36
CA THR A 83 9.85 -7.80 -12.62
C THR A 83 10.21 -6.34 -12.90
N PRO A 84 11.21 -6.08 -13.75
CA PRO A 84 11.50 -4.70 -14.14
C PRO A 84 10.29 -3.95 -14.69
N ASP A 85 9.42 -4.63 -15.44
CA ASP A 85 8.20 -4.02 -15.97
C ASP A 85 7.23 -3.64 -14.85
N THR A 86 7.03 -4.51 -13.87
CA THR A 86 6.15 -4.23 -12.73
C THR A 86 6.65 -3.02 -11.93
N ILE A 87 7.94 -2.95 -11.70
CA ILE A 87 8.57 -1.85 -10.96
C ILE A 87 8.42 -0.55 -11.76
N THR A 88 8.69 -0.58 -13.06
CA THR A 88 8.57 0.58 -13.92
C THR A 88 7.14 1.09 -13.96
N ASP A 89 6.16 0.20 -14.10
CA ASP A 89 4.75 0.58 -14.11
C ASP A 89 4.33 1.21 -12.79
N GLY A 90 4.78 0.65 -11.67
CA GLY A 90 4.52 1.22 -10.36
C GLY A 90 5.14 2.59 -10.18
N ASP A 91 6.37 2.79 -10.65
CA ASP A 91 7.02 4.10 -10.61
C ASP A 91 6.24 5.13 -11.42
N LYS A 92 5.79 4.75 -12.62
CA LYS A 92 4.96 5.64 -13.46
C LYS A 92 3.64 5.99 -12.79
N MET A 93 3.10 5.07 -11.99
CA MET A 93 1.87 5.29 -11.24
C MET A 93 2.09 6.07 -9.95
N GLY A 94 3.34 6.38 -9.62
CA GLY A 94 3.65 7.16 -8.43
C GLY A 94 3.73 6.37 -7.13
N ALA A 95 4.11 5.09 -7.20
CA ALA A 95 4.34 4.30 -5.99
C ALA A 95 5.50 4.88 -5.18
N ALA A 96 5.32 4.97 -3.87
CA ALA A 96 6.37 5.47 -2.99
C ALA A 96 7.44 4.42 -2.71
N ALA A 97 7.07 3.14 -2.74
CA ALA A 97 8.01 2.05 -2.50
C ALA A 97 7.43 0.74 -3.02
N PHE A 98 8.29 -0.27 -3.10
CA PHE A 98 7.94 -1.63 -3.49
C PHE A 98 8.43 -2.60 -2.43
N ILE A 99 7.65 -3.66 -2.19
CA ILE A 99 8.07 -4.73 -1.31
C ILE A 99 7.76 -6.07 -1.99
N ALA A 100 8.75 -6.98 -2.00
CA ALA A 100 8.59 -8.29 -2.61
C ALA A 100 7.94 -9.27 -1.65
N LYS A 101 7.03 -10.09 -2.14
CA LYS A 101 6.45 -11.20 -1.37
C LYS A 101 7.28 -12.46 -1.61
N PRO A 102 7.46 -13.32 -0.63
CA PRO A 102 7.13 -13.12 0.78
C PRO A 102 8.08 -12.13 1.45
N PHE A 103 7.58 -11.37 2.39
CA PHE A 103 8.40 -10.44 3.17
C PHE A 103 8.38 -10.81 4.65
N THR A 104 9.43 -10.42 5.36
CA THR A 104 9.47 -10.58 6.82
C THR A 104 8.78 -9.40 7.49
N PRO A 105 8.37 -9.54 8.76
CA PRO A 105 7.84 -8.40 9.52
C PRO A 105 8.79 -7.19 9.52
N ASP A 106 10.08 -7.44 9.67
CA ASP A 106 11.09 -6.36 9.69
C ASP A 106 11.17 -5.64 8.35
N GLU A 107 11.12 -6.38 7.24
CA GLU A 107 11.13 -5.78 5.91
C GLU A 107 9.91 -4.89 5.68
N LEU A 108 8.73 -5.35 6.10
CA LEU A 108 7.51 -4.57 5.97
C LEU A 108 7.58 -3.27 6.78
N LEU A 109 7.95 -3.38 8.05
CA LEU A 109 8.04 -2.21 8.93
C LEU A 109 9.11 -1.22 8.46
N GLU A 110 10.26 -1.72 8.02
CA GLU A 110 11.33 -0.87 7.51
C GLU A 110 10.88 -0.07 6.28
N THR A 111 10.19 -0.73 5.36
CA THR A 111 9.68 -0.07 4.15
C THR A 111 8.68 1.03 4.52
N ILE A 112 7.77 0.74 5.44
CA ILE A 112 6.78 1.72 5.89
C ILE A 112 7.46 2.90 6.57
N ARG A 113 8.41 2.64 7.46
CA ARG A 113 9.13 3.71 8.17
C ARG A 113 9.88 4.62 7.20
N GLN A 114 10.50 4.06 6.17
CA GLN A 114 11.18 4.86 5.17
C GLN A 114 10.23 5.78 4.40
N VAL A 115 9.06 5.27 4.03
CA VAL A 115 8.05 6.06 3.33
C VAL A 115 7.52 7.18 4.22
N ILE A 116 7.19 6.87 5.46
CA ILE A 116 6.70 7.86 6.43
C ILE A 116 7.74 8.95 6.65
N LYS A 117 9.00 8.58 6.79
CA LYS A 117 10.10 9.52 7.01
C LYS A 117 10.25 10.49 5.85
N LYS A 118 10.13 10.00 4.61
CA LYS A 118 10.20 10.85 3.42
C LYS A 118 9.03 11.83 3.37
N GLU A 119 7.82 11.38 3.69
CA GLU A 119 6.64 12.23 3.69
C GLU A 119 6.75 13.34 4.73
N VAL A 120 7.21 13.01 5.93
CA VAL A 120 7.43 14.01 6.98
C VAL A 120 8.48 15.02 6.55
N TYR A 121 9.58 14.56 5.96
CA TYR A 121 10.64 15.43 5.47
C TYR A 121 10.13 16.39 4.41
N HIS A 122 9.38 15.91 3.43
CA HIS A 122 8.80 16.75 2.38
C HIS A 122 7.74 17.69 2.93
N GLY A 123 6.98 17.27 3.91
CA GLY A 123 5.95 18.09 4.54
C GLY A 123 6.50 19.31 5.28
N LYS A 124 7.76 19.29 5.65
CA LYS A 124 8.41 20.40 6.36
C LYS A 124 8.98 21.47 5.44
N LYS A 125 8.95 21.20 4.17
CA LYS A 125 9.39 22.19 3.19
C LYS A 125 8.22 22.98 2.66
#